data_c2156dfe9a7fd66073084dca3f3a2429
#
_entry.id   c2156dfe9a7fd66073084dca3f3a2429
#
_cell.length_a   1.000
_cell.length_b   1.000
_cell.length_c   1.000
_cell.angle_alpha   90.00
_cell.angle_beta   90.00
_cell.angle_gamma   90.00
#
_symmetry.space_group_name_H-M   'P 1'
#
loop_
_entity.id
_entity.type
_entity.pdbx_description
1 polymer ?
#
loop_
_entity_poly.entity_id
_entity_poly.type
_entity_poly.pdbx_seq_one_letter_code
_entity_poly.pdbx_strand_id
1 'polypeptide(L)' 'MNIHLVVVSAFATYAKGDVITDTATITAILASENHRNVVRVTVLAQQGA' A
#
# COMPACT_ATOMS: atom_id res chain seq x y z
N MET A 1 -7.08 11.93 5.88
CA MET A 1 -6.02 10.99 6.23
C MET A 1 -6.00 9.87 5.22
N ASN A 2 -4.87 9.64 4.59
CA ASN A 2 -4.74 8.63 3.56
C ASN A 2 -3.85 7.50 4.02
N ILE A 3 -4.12 6.32 3.48
CA ILE A 3 -3.29 5.16 3.77
C ILE A 3 -2.62 4.74 2.47
N HIS A 4 -1.32 4.55 2.52
CA HIS A 4 -0.56 3.99 1.41
C HIS A 4 -0.02 2.64 1.84
N LEU A 5 0.26 1.79 0.87
CA LEU A 5 0.91 0.50 1.13
C LEU A 5 2.32 0.56 0.57
N VAL A 6 3.26 0.07 1.37
CA VAL A 6 4.64 -0.08 0.92
C VAL A 6 4.91 -1.57 0.79
N VAL A 7 5.35 -1.99 -0.38
CA VAL A 7 5.62 -3.40 -0.65
C VAL A 7 6.94 -3.78 0.01
N VAL A 8 6.90 -4.75 0.92
CA VAL A 8 8.10 -5.23 1.59
C VAL A 8 8.57 -6.57 1.05
N SER A 9 7.73 -7.23 0.27
CA SER A 9 8.08 -8.50 -0.39
C SER A 9 7.38 -8.51 -1.75
N ALA A 10 8.12 -8.73 -2.80
CA ALA A 10 7.57 -8.69 -4.16
C ALA A 10 6.41 -9.66 -4.33
N PHE A 11 5.36 -9.22 -5.00
CA PHE A 11 4.23 -10.08 -5.33
C PHE A 11 3.50 -9.50 -6.54
N ALA A 12 2.80 -10.37 -7.28
CA ALA A 12 2.09 -9.95 -8.48
C ALA A 12 3.02 -9.12 -9.36
N THR A 13 2.61 -7.92 -9.75
CA THR A 13 3.45 -7.05 -10.58
C THR A 13 4.21 -6.03 -9.76
N TYR A 14 4.13 -6.11 -8.43
CA TYR A 14 4.77 -5.14 -7.55
C TYR A 14 6.14 -5.63 -7.10
N ALA A 15 7.08 -4.71 -6.98
CA ALA A 15 8.41 -5.02 -6.51
C ALA A 15 8.60 -4.46 -5.12
N LYS A 16 9.55 -5.01 -4.39
CA LYS A 16 9.89 -4.51 -3.08
C LYS A 16 10.23 -3.02 -3.15
N GLY A 17 9.62 -2.24 -2.28
CA GLY A 17 9.82 -0.80 -2.26
C GLY A 17 8.78 0.00 -3.01
N ASP A 18 7.90 -0.68 -3.76
CA ASP A 18 6.83 0.02 -4.46
C ASP A 18 5.85 0.60 -3.45
N VAL A 19 5.26 1.73 -3.82
CA VAL A 19 4.26 2.38 -3.00
C VAL A 19 2.93 2.34 -3.74
N ILE A 20 1.89 1.85 -3.08
CA ILE A 20 0.57 1.73 -3.67
C ILE A 20 -0.33 2.79 -3.02
N THR A 21 -0.88 3.66 -3.85
CA THR A 21 -1.70 4.76 -3.36
C THR A 21 -3.17 4.66 -3.78
N ASP A 22 -3.49 3.74 -4.68
CA ASP A 22 -4.85 3.58 -5.18
C ASP A 22 -5.72 2.88 -4.14
N THR A 23 -6.78 3.54 -3.70
CA THR A 23 -7.64 3.04 -2.64
C THR A 23 -8.26 1.69 -2.98
N ALA A 24 -8.74 1.52 -4.20
CA ALA A 24 -9.36 0.26 -4.60
C ALA A 24 -8.33 -0.88 -4.57
N THR A 25 -7.13 -0.61 -5.04
CA THR A 25 -6.05 -1.59 -5.03
C THR A 25 -5.65 -1.93 -3.59
N ILE A 26 -5.53 -0.91 -2.75
CA ILE A 26 -5.19 -1.11 -1.34
C ILE A 26 -6.22 -2.02 -0.67
N THR A 27 -7.50 -1.74 -0.89
CA THR A 27 -8.58 -2.54 -0.30
C THR A 27 -8.49 -3.99 -0.78
N ALA A 28 -8.26 -4.19 -2.07
CA ALA A 28 -8.16 -5.54 -2.62
C ALA A 28 -6.97 -6.31 -2.04
N ILE A 29 -5.83 -5.65 -1.91
CA ILE A 29 -4.63 -6.29 -1.36
C ILE A 29 -4.82 -6.65 0.11
N LEU A 30 -5.40 -5.75 0.89
CA LEU A 30 -5.61 -6.01 2.31
C LEU A 30 -6.63 -7.12 2.54
N ALA A 31 -7.54 -7.34 1.60
CA ALA A 31 -8.50 -8.41 1.69
C ALA A 31 -7.95 -9.75 1.18
N SER A 32 -6.78 -9.76 0.61
CA SER A 32 -6.14 -10.96 0.08
C SER A 32 -5.04 -11.42 1.01
N GLU A 33 -4.46 -12.58 0.71
CA GLU A 33 -3.34 -13.06 1.51
C GLU A 33 -2.07 -12.23 1.28
N ASN A 34 -2.07 -11.38 0.27
CA ASN A 34 -0.92 -10.51 -0.01
C ASN A 34 -0.77 -9.40 1.03
N HIS A 35 -1.71 -9.27 1.95
CA HIS A 35 -1.59 -8.27 3.01
C HIS A 35 -0.30 -8.43 3.82
N ARG A 36 0.29 -9.62 3.78
CA ARG A 36 1.55 -9.89 4.46
C ARG A 36 2.75 -9.30 3.75
N ASN A 37 2.57 -8.96 2.48
CA ASN A 37 3.67 -8.49 1.65
C ASN A 37 3.78 -6.98 1.64
N VAL A 38 2.91 -6.31 2.36
CA VAL A 38 2.85 -4.85 2.38
C VAL A 38 2.72 -4.34 3.81
N VAL A 39 3.11 -3.09 4.01
CA VAL A 39 2.96 -2.40 5.28
C VAL A 39 2.06 -1.19 5.04
N ARG A 40 1.08 -0.99 5.90
CA ARG A 40 0.24 0.18 5.82
C ARG A 40 0.97 1.36 6.43
N VAL A 41 0.99 2.46 5.69
CA VAL A 41 1.57 3.70 6.15
C VAL A 41 0.47 4.76 6.15
N THR A 42 0.23 5.36 7.29
CA THR A 42 -0.73 6.46 7.39
C THR A 42 -0.03 7.73 6.94
N VAL A 43 -0.61 8.39 5.94
CA VAL A 43 -0.05 9.62 5.41
C VAL A 43 -0.96 10.77 5.81
N LEU A 44 -0.39 11.77 6.48
CA LEU A 44 -1.13 12.97 6.81
C LEU A 44 -1.30 13.78 5.55
N ALA A 45 -2.49 14.15 5.33
CA ALA A 45 -2.74 14.88 4.14
C ALA A 45 -2.07 16.21 4.11
N GLN A 46 -1.46 16.40 4.32
CA GLN A 46 -1.00 17.29 3.91
C GLN A 46 -0.54 17.76 3.46
N GLN A 47 -0.48 17.53 3.26
CA GLN A 47 -0.17 17.89 2.82
C GLN A 47 -0.10 18.57 2.29
N GLY A 48 -0.02 18.77 2.24
CA GLY A 48 0.01 19.47 1.68
C GLY A 48 0.26 20.09 1.46
N ALA A 49 0.40 20.09 1.62
CA ALA A 49 0.61 20.88 1.43
C ALA A 49 0.99 21.29 1.59
#